data_b3bda853e48b564891acc3f850317de7
#
_entry.id   b3bda853e48b564891acc3f850317de7
#
_cell.length_a   1.000
_cell.length_b   1.000
_cell.length_c   1.000
_cell.angle_alpha   90.00
_cell.angle_beta   90.00
_cell.angle_gamma   90.00
#
_symmetry.space_group_name_H-M   'P 1'
#
loop_
_entity.id
_entity.type
_entity.pdbx_description
1 polymer ?
#
loop_
_entity_poly.entity_id
_entity_poly.type
_entity_poly.pdbx_seq_one_letter_code
_entity_poly.pdbx_strand_id
1 'polypeptide(L)'
;EYSRIFPEILVDHSQKKLSEEKRELSARWSASVIITTSVRFFESLFADKPTDCRKLHNIANSVILFDEAQSLPSDLATATIQAVNTLCEKYRCTMVFSTATQPDYQAIEGARWHPTEIISDSKSLFEKTKRVQIEWRLNINDLHIYRSDFCAIASEMARESNICAVVNLRRHARELFHALANLVRDSGALFLLTTDLCPAHRLEVVREIKRRQRLHEPCIVVATQCIEAGVDLDFDVLYRALAPLEAIIQAAGRCNRNRRQTFGKVVVFEPLDERRAYPGDSYERAAMIVK
;
A
#
# COMPACT_ATOMS: atom_id res chain seq x y z
N GLU A 1 -14.99 -8.14 -7.19
CA GLU A 1 -14.40 -9.01 -8.25
C GLU A 1 -14.56 -10.49 -7.90
N TYR A 2 -14.15 -10.93 -6.73
CA TYR A 2 -14.21 -12.34 -6.30
C TYR A 2 -15.62 -12.93 -6.26
N SER A 3 -16.66 -12.13 -5.97
CA SER A 3 -18.06 -12.59 -5.94
C SER A 3 -18.61 -13.02 -7.31
N ARG A 4 -17.90 -12.72 -8.40
CA ARG A 4 -18.25 -13.20 -9.75
C ARG A 4 -17.76 -14.62 -9.99
N ILE A 5 -16.73 -15.04 -9.27
CA ILE A 5 -16.09 -16.35 -9.45
C ILE A 5 -16.62 -17.34 -8.39
N PHE A 6 -16.84 -16.86 -7.17
CA PHE A 6 -17.28 -17.68 -6.05
C PHE A 6 -18.65 -17.19 -5.55
N PRO A 7 -19.70 -18.00 -5.64
CA PRO A 7 -21.06 -17.61 -5.26
C PRO A 7 -21.23 -17.38 -3.75
N GLU A 8 -20.43 -18.07 -2.93
CA GLU A 8 -20.50 -17.98 -1.47
C GLU A 8 -19.21 -17.41 -0.88
N ILE A 9 -19.11 -16.09 -0.83
CA ILE A 9 -17.98 -15.41 -0.18
C ILE A 9 -18.44 -14.80 1.14
N LEU A 10 -17.74 -15.16 2.20
CA LEU A 10 -17.81 -14.46 3.47
C LEU A 10 -16.75 -13.35 3.47
N VAL A 11 -17.19 -12.10 3.68
CA VAL A 11 -16.30 -10.96 3.89
C VAL A 11 -16.39 -10.57 5.35
N ASP A 12 -15.33 -10.83 6.11
CA ASP A 12 -15.25 -10.60 7.56
C ASP A 12 -14.15 -9.58 7.90
N HIS A 13 -14.56 -8.33 8.18
CA HIS A 13 -13.69 -7.26 8.68
C HIS A 13 -14.47 -6.29 9.57
N SER A 14 -13.77 -5.55 10.42
CA SER A 14 -14.35 -4.70 11.48
C SER A 14 -15.34 -3.63 11.01
N GLN A 15 -15.27 -3.20 9.75
CA GLN A 15 -16.12 -2.13 9.22
C GLN A 15 -17.42 -2.62 8.58
N LYS A 16 -17.60 -3.95 8.42
CA LYS A 16 -18.77 -4.51 7.76
C LYS A 16 -19.84 -4.94 8.74
N LYS A 17 -21.05 -4.35 8.62
CA LYS A 17 -22.24 -4.88 9.30
C LYS A 17 -22.69 -6.13 8.56
N LEU A 18 -22.65 -7.26 9.23
CA LEU A 18 -23.09 -8.56 8.70
C LEU A 18 -24.58 -8.77 9.02
N SER A 19 -25.31 -9.43 8.09
CA SER A 19 -26.65 -9.96 8.38
C SER A 19 -26.56 -11.07 9.44
N GLU A 20 -27.67 -11.44 10.07
CA GLU A 20 -27.70 -12.45 11.14
C GLU A 20 -27.09 -13.80 10.68
N GLU A 21 -27.50 -14.29 9.52
CA GLU A 21 -26.94 -15.51 8.91
C GLU A 21 -25.42 -15.43 8.69
N LYS A 22 -24.93 -14.29 8.19
CA LYS A 22 -23.49 -14.08 7.99
C LYS A 22 -22.71 -13.91 9.27
N ARG A 23 -23.35 -13.53 10.37
CA ARG A 23 -22.71 -13.49 11.69
C ARG A 23 -22.36 -14.88 12.21
N GLU A 24 -23.24 -15.88 12.03
CA GLU A 24 -22.94 -17.25 12.39
C GLU A 24 -21.79 -17.83 11.55
N LEU A 25 -21.81 -17.60 10.23
CA LEU A 25 -20.72 -18.00 9.34
C LEU A 25 -19.39 -17.31 9.72
N SER A 26 -19.43 -16.04 10.08
CA SER A 26 -18.27 -15.27 10.52
C SER A 26 -17.74 -15.72 11.88
N ALA A 27 -18.62 -16.13 12.80
CA ALA A 27 -18.23 -16.62 14.12
C ALA A 27 -17.40 -17.91 14.06
N ARG A 28 -17.57 -18.71 13.02
CA ARG A 28 -16.90 -20.01 12.83
C ARG A 28 -16.00 -20.05 11.60
N TRP A 29 -16.11 -19.09 10.69
CA TRP A 29 -15.48 -19.14 9.36
C TRP A 29 -15.83 -20.41 8.57
N SER A 30 -17.10 -20.76 8.55
CA SER A 30 -17.60 -21.99 7.89
C SER A 30 -17.95 -21.82 6.41
N ALA A 31 -17.53 -20.73 5.76
CA ALA A 31 -17.69 -20.52 4.33
C ALA A 31 -16.52 -21.09 3.51
N SER A 32 -16.79 -21.49 2.27
CA SER A 32 -15.78 -22.05 1.35
C SER A 32 -14.69 -21.04 0.97
N VAL A 33 -15.05 -19.76 0.87
CA VAL A 33 -14.14 -18.67 0.58
C VAL A 33 -14.36 -17.54 1.57
N ILE A 34 -13.28 -17.15 2.24
CA ILE A 34 -13.30 -16.10 3.26
C ILE A 34 -12.32 -15.01 2.86
N ILE A 35 -12.79 -13.77 2.82
CA ILE A 35 -11.96 -12.58 2.65
C ILE A 35 -11.94 -11.85 3.98
N THR A 36 -10.75 -11.72 4.55
CA THR A 36 -10.56 -11.08 5.85
C THR A 36 -9.29 -10.24 5.86
N THR A 37 -9.03 -9.51 6.94
CA THR A 37 -7.77 -8.78 7.12
C THR A 37 -6.74 -9.67 7.82
N SER A 38 -5.45 -9.43 7.59
CA SER A 38 -4.36 -10.11 8.32
C SER A 38 -4.50 -9.95 9.83
N VAL A 39 -4.89 -8.76 10.30
CA VAL A 39 -5.16 -8.50 11.72
C VAL A 39 -6.24 -9.45 12.24
N ARG A 40 -7.38 -9.53 11.57
CA ARG A 40 -8.49 -10.39 11.99
C ARG A 40 -8.13 -11.88 11.97
N PHE A 41 -7.30 -12.27 11.01
CA PHE A 41 -6.78 -13.64 10.94
C PHE A 41 -5.92 -13.98 12.17
N PHE A 42 -4.92 -13.15 12.47
CA PHE A 42 -4.03 -13.38 13.61
C PHE A 42 -4.72 -13.20 14.96
N GLU A 43 -5.64 -12.23 15.11
CA GLU A 43 -6.49 -12.13 16.28
C GLU A 43 -7.28 -13.42 16.54
N SER A 44 -7.78 -14.06 15.48
CA SER A 44 -8.51 -15.31 15.59
C SER A 44 -7.59 -16.50 15.90
N LEU A 45 -6.36 -16.49 15.39
CA LEU A 45 -5.38 -17.53 15.61
C LEU A 45 -4.80 -17.51 17.04
N PHE A 46 -4.58 -16.31 17.59
CA PHE A 46 -4.04 -16.08 18.93
C PHE A 46 -5.11 -15.75 19.97
N ALA A 47 -6.39 -16.04 19.66
CA ALA A 47 -7.48 -15.72 20.55
C ALA A 47 -7.41 -16.52 21.86
N ASP A 48 -7.73 -15.86 22.96
CA ASP A 48 -7.87 -16.44 24.30
C ASP A 48 -9.33 -16.77 24.64
N LYS A 49 -10.29 -16.21 23.87
CA LYS A 49 -11.72 -16.41 24.10
C LYS A 49 -12.24 -17.63 23.32
N PRO A 50 -13.00 -18.53 23.96
CA PRO A 50 -13.54 -19.73 23.30
C PRO A 50 -14.38 -19.43 22.04
N THR A 51 -15.07 -18.28 22.02
CA THR A 51 -15.85 -17.83 20.86
C THR A 51 -15.01 -17.57 19.62
N ASP A 52 -13.82 -17.03 19.80
CA ASP A 52 -12.92 -16.66 18.71
C ASP A 52 -12.05 -17.85 18.27
N CYS A 53 -11.75 -18.78 19.19
CA CYS A 53 -11.03 -20.02 18.90
C CYS A 53 -11.80 -20.98 17.98
N ARG A 54 -13.12 -20.81 17.82
CA ARG A 54 -13.96 -21.66 16.93
C ARG A 54 -13.52 -21.61 15.47
N LYS A 55 -12.86 -20.55 15.05
CA LYS A 55 -12.37 -20.37 13.67
C LYS A 55 -11.21 -21.30 13.33
N LEU A 56 -10.39 -21.69 14.32
CA LEU A 56 -9.26 -22.59 14.14
C LEU A 56 -9.63 -23.92 13.47
N HIS A 57 -10.82 -24.45 13.78
CA HIS A 57 -11.30 -25.68 13.19
C HIS A 57 -11.44 -25.58 11.66
N ASN A 58 -11.89 -24.45 11.16
CA ASN A 58 -12.09 -24.21 9.73
C ASN A 58 -10.86 -23.62 9.03
N ILE A 59 -9.85 -23.18 9.79
CA ILE A 59 -8.54 -22.81 9.23
C ILE A 59 -7.76 -24.07 8.83
N ALA A 60 -7.89 -25.18 9.57
CA ALA A 60 -7.23 -26.43 9.24
C ALA A 60 -7.63 -26.93 7.83
N ASN A 61 -6.67 -27.51 7.11
CA ASN A 61 -6.81 -28.01 5.73
C ASN A 61 -7.21 -26.93 4.70
N SER A 62 -6.88 -25.66 4.95
CA SER A 62 -7.21 -24.56 4.06
C SER A 62 -5.99 -24.06 3.27
N VAL A 63 -6.26 -23.33 2.19
CA VAL A 63 -5.27 -22.52 1.49
C VAL A 63 -5.45 -21.08 1.95
N ILE A 64 -4.39 -20.47 2.46
CA ILE A 64 -4.40 -19.13 3.03
C ILE A 64 -3.49 -18.26 2.18
N LEU A 65 -4.08 -17.26 1.50
CA LEU A 65 -3.36 -16.29 0.69
C LEU A 65 -3.20 -14.99 1.47
N PHE A 66 -1.97 -14.60 1.76
CA PHE A 66 -1.62 -13.28 2.26
C PHE A 66 -1.25 -12.37 1.08
N ASP A 67 -2.11 -11.41 0.79
CA ASP A 67 -1.80 -10.35 -0.15
C ASP A 67 -1.13 -9.19 0.60
N GLU A 68 -0.17 -8.52 -0.03
CA GLU A 68 0.66 -7.47 0.58
C GLU A 68 1.34 -7.96 1.87
N ALA A 69 1.99 -9.14 1.81
CA ALA A 69 2.58 -9.82 2.97
C ALA A 69 3.64 -8.98 3.71
N GLN A 70 4.27 -8.00 3.05
CA GLN A 70 5.20 -7.06 3.70
C GLN A 70 4.53 -6.16 4.74
N SER A 71 3.19 -6.07 4.75
CA SER A 71 2.45 -5.29 5.74
C SER A 71 2.31 -5.99 7.10
N LEU A 72 2.79 -7.22 7.24
CA LEU A 72 2.78 -7.94 8.51
C LEU A 72 3.69 -7.23 9.52
N PRO A 73 3.24 -7.09 10.80
CA PRO A 73 4.00 -6.37 11.81
C PRO A 73 5.37 -7.00 12.06
N SER A 74 6.44 -6.24 11.90
CA SER A 74 7.82 -6.68 12.14
C SER A 74 8.06 -7.14 13.57
N ASP A 75 7.44 -6.46 14.54
CA ASP A 75 7.57 -6.75 15.97
C ASP A 75 6.97 -8.12 16.35
N LEU A 76 6.06 -8.64 15.54
CA LEU A 76 5.42 -9.94 15.70
C LEU A 76 5.93 -10.98 14.71
N ALA A 77 6.95 -10.67 13.92
CA ALA A 77 7.40 -11.52 12.83
C ALA A 77 7.77 -12.94 13.29
N THR A 78 8.51 -13.09 14.38
CA THR A 78 8.88 -14.42 14.93
C THR A 78 7.65 -15.24 15.30
N ALA A 79 6.69 -14.66 16.05
CA ALA A 79 5.47 -15.35 16.44
C ALA A 79 4.60 -15.70 15.21
N THR A 80 4.53 -14.79 14.24
CA THR A 80 3.81 -14.98 12.97
C THR A 80 4.38 -16.16 12.18
N ILE A 81 5.70 -16.22 12.01
CA ILE A 81 6.38 -17.31 11.28
C ILE A 81 6.19 -18.64 11.98
N GLN A 82 6.32 -18.68 13.32
CA GLN A 82 6.09 -19.89 14.09
C GLN A 82 4.65 -20.39 13.95
N ALA A 83 3.68 -19.50 13.98
CA ALA A 83 2.27 -19.83 13.79
C ALA A 83 2.00 -20.36 12.37
N VAL A 84 2.55 -19.71 11.35
CA VAL A 84 2.47 -20.13 9.94
C VAL A 84 3.06 -21.54 9.77
N ASN A 85 4.26 -21.80 10.29
CA ASN A 85 4.89 -23.12 10.22
C ASN A 85 4.05 -24.19 10.93
N THR A 86 3.51 -23.86 12.11
CA THR A 86 2.62 -24.77 12.84
C THR A 86 1.37 -25.13 12.05
N LEU A 87 0.75 -24.14 11.39
CA LEU A 87 -0.41 -24.36 10.53
C LEU A 87 -0.08 -25.26 9.32
N CYS A 88 1.07 -25.05 8.70
CA CYS A 88 1.53 -25.90 7.60
C CYS A 88 1.85 -27.33 8.05
N GLU A 89 2.63 -27.47 9.12
CA GLU A 89 3.14 -28.79 9.57
C GLU A 89 2.08 -29.65 10.25
N LYS A 90 1.25 -29.03 11.11
CA LYS A 90 0.33 -29.78 11.98
C LYS A 90 -1.13 -29.73 11.53
N TYR A 91 -1.52 -28.66 10.82
CA TYR A 91 -2.91 -28.46 10.43
C TYR A 91 -3.14 -28.59 8.92
N ARG A 92 -2.14 -29.04 8.16
CA ARG A 92 -2.21 -29.26 6.70
C ARG A 92 -2.67 -28.02 5.92
N CYS A 93 -2.29 -26.85 6.39
CA CYS A 93 -2.56 -25.61 5.66
C CYS A 93 -1.52 -25.39 4.57
N THR A 94 -1.92 -24.74 3.48
CA THR A 94 -0.99 -24.22 2.48
C THR A 94 -0.97 -22.70 2.58
N MET A 95 0.21 -22.12 2.82
CA MET A 95 0.37 -20.68 2.87
C MET A 95 0.93 -20.14 1.56
N VAL A 96 0.29 -19.11 1.02
CA VAL A 96 0.72 -18.41 -0.18
C VAL A 96 0.96 -16.95 0.18
N PHE A 97 2.14 -16.42 -0.12
CA PHE A 97 2.49 -15.03 0.13
C PHE A 97 2.61 -14.29 -1.20
N SER A 98 1.79 -13.26 -1.37
CA SER A 98 1.84 -12.32 -2.49
C SER A 98 2.38 -11.00 -1.99
N THR A 99 3.46 -10.51 -2.60
CA THR A 99 4.09 -9.26 -2.17
C THR A 99 4.89 -8.64 -3.31
N ALA A 100 4.90 -7.31 -3.36
CA ALA A 100 5.77 -6.56 -4.27
C ALA A 100 7.23 -6.51 -3.77
N THR A 101 7.42 -6.62 -2.46
CA THR A 101 8.72 -6.60 -1.77
C THR A 101 8.74 -7.70 -0.74
N GLN A 102 9.53 -8.74 -0.96
CA GLN A 102 9.60 -9.86 -0.02
C GLN A 102 10.49 -9.49 1.17
N PRO A 103 9.95 -9.50 2.41
CA PRO A 103 10.76 -9.32 3.60
C PRO A 103 11.74 -10.49 3.76
N ASP A 104 12.96 -10.19 4.17
CA ASP A 104 13.95 -11.23 4.49
C ASP A 104 13.70 -11.81 5.89
N TYR A 105 12.70 -12.66 5.98
CA TYR A 105 12.40 -13.36 7.24
C TYR A 105 13.47 -14.40 7.63
N GLN A 106 14.40 -14.76 6.73
CA GLN A 106 15.52 -15.65 7.04
C GLN A 106 16.52 -14.97 7.98
N ALA A 107 16.61 -13.64 7.91
CA ALA A 107 17.48 -12.84 8.79
C ALA A 107 16.98 -12.79 10.25
N ILE A 108 15.76 -13.25 10.54
CA ILE A 108 15.20 -13.25 11.89
C ILE A 108 15.71 -14.49 12.65
N GLU A 109 16.40 -14.26 13.76
CA GLU A 109 16.92 -15.33 14.61
C GLU A 109 15.80 -16.27 15.07
N GLY A 110 15.99 -17.58 14.86
CA GLY A 110 15.01 -18.62 15.21
C GLY A 110 13.84 -18.77 14.23
N ALA A 111 13.77 -17.99 13.16
CA ALA A 111 12.76 -18.15 12.13
C ALA A 111 13.14 -19.30 11.19
N ARG A 112 12.24 -20.31 11.09
CA ARG A 112 12.34 -21.35 10.05
C ARG A 112 11.52 -20.88 8.86
N TRP A 113 12.13 -20.14 7.94
CA TRP A 113 11.46 -19.60 6.78
C TRP A 113 12.08 -20.13 5.50
N HIS A 114 11.39 -21.05 4.84
CA HIS A 114 11.84 -21.68 3.59
C HIS A 114 10.69 -21.72 2.58
N PRO A 115 10.26 -20.58 2.04
CA PRO A 115 9.21 -20.55 1.03
C PRO A 115 9.72 -21.13 -0.28
N THR A 116 8.81 -21.77 -1.02
CA THR A 116 9.07 -22.19 -2.40
C THR A 116 8.56 -21.10 -3.34
N GLU A 117 9.42 -20.60 -4.22
CA GLU A 117 9.04 -19.64 -5.24
C GLU A 117 8.09 -20.30 -6.26
N ILE A 118 6.93 -19.69 -6.46
CA ILE A 118 5.93 -20.15 -7.44
C ILE A 118 6.42 -19.81 -8.86
N ILE A 119 7.10 -18.67 -9.01
CA ILE A 119 7.62 -18.19 -10.31
C ILE A 119 9.11 -18.47 -10.37
N SER A 120 9.50 -19.44 -11.19
CA SER A 120 10.90 -19.89 -11.31
C SER A 120 11.86 -18.83 -11.85
N ASP A 121 11.39 -17.90 -12.68
CA ASP A 121 12.20 -16.82 -13.28
C ASP A 121 11.59 -15.44 -12.94
N SER A 122 11.62 -15.09 -11.66
CA SER A 122 11.13 -13.80 -11.18
C SER A 122 11.94 -12.62 -11.75
N LYS A 123 13.26 -12.77 -11.96
CA LYS A 123 14.12 -11.71 -12.51
C LYS A 123 13.71 -11.31 -13.92
N SER A 124 13.52 -12.27 -14.83
CA SER A 124 13.06 -11.99 -16.19
C SER A 124 11.65 -11.36 -16.20
N LEU A 125 10.78 -11.78 -15.29
CA LEU A 125 9.45 -11.19 -15.14
C LEU A 125 9.55 -9.71 -14.71
N PHE A 126 10.40 -9.39 -13.73
CA PHE A 126 10.60 -8.00 -13.28
C PHE A 126 11.16 -7.12 -14.40
N GLU A 127 12.15 -7.60 -15.17
CA GLU A 127 12.68 -6.86 -16.31
C GLU A 127 11.60 -6.57 -17.38
N LYS A 128 10.81 -7.58 -17.74
CA LYS A 128 9.70 -7.45 -18.70
C LYS A 128 8.57 -6.56 -18.19
N THR A 129 8.40 -6.45 -16.88
CA THR A 129 7.34 -5.65 -16.26
C THR A 129 7.78 -4.26 -15.87
N LYS A 130 9.05 -3.90 -16.04
CA LYS A 130 9.59 -2.55 -15.79
C LYS A 130 8.80 -1.52 -16.61
N ARG A 131 8.25 -0.53 -15.91
CA ARG A 131 7.34 0.46 -16.50
C ARG A 131 7.57 1.89 -16.01
N VAL A 132 8.50 2.10 -15.09
CA VAL A 132 8.83 3.40 -14.52
C VAL A 132 10.34 3.61 -14.51
N GLN A 133 10.74 4.88 -14.59
CA GLN A 133 12.09 5.34 -14.33
C GLN A 133 12.06 6.18 -13.05
N ILE A 134 13.00 5.89 -12.14
CA ILE A 134 13.08 6.57 -10.86
C ILE A 134 14.22 7.59 -10.92
N GLU A 135 13.89 8.84 -10.65
CA GLU A 135 14.83 9.95 -10.47
C GLU A 135 14.97 10.20 -8.97
N TRP A 136 16.17 10.06 -8.44
CA TRP A 136 16.48 10.29 -7.04
C TRP A 136 16.99 11.72 -6.85
N ARG A 137 16.26 12.54 -6.11
CA ARG A 137 16.61 13.90 -5.72
C ARG A 137 16.87 13.96 -4.23
N LEU A 138 17.93 13.29 -3.80
CA LEU A 138 18.33 13.20 -2.41
C LEU A 138 19.59 14.05 -2.19
N ASN A 139 19.66 14.75 -1.06
CA ASN A 139 20.84 15.45 -0.63
C ASN A 139 21.77 14.46 0.08
N ILE A 140 22.84 14.05 -0.60
CA ILE A 140 23.87 13.15 -0.07
C ILE A 140 25.09 14.01 0.32
N ASN A 141 25.68 13.76 1.47
CA ASN A 141 26.89 14.43 1.96
C ASN A 141 26.78 15.97 2.10
N ASP A 142 25.66 16.46 2.65
CA ASP A 142 25.40 17.90 2.89
C ASP A 142 25.49 18.81 1.62
N LEU A 143 25.61 18.21 0.46
CA LEU A 143 25.46 18.92 -0.80
C LEU A 143 23.98 19.16 -1.07
N HIS A 144 23.49 20.36 -0.73
CA HIS A 144 22.12 20.81 -1.02
C HIS A 144 21.91 21.09 -2.53
N ILE A 145 22.13 20.06 -3.34
CA ILE A 145 22.02 20.17 -4.82
C ILE A 145 20.56 20.33 -5.23
N TYR A 146 19.64 19.72 -4.49
CA TYR A 146 18.21 19.74 -4.81
C TYR A 146 17.46 20.57 -3.78
N ARG A 147 16.84 21.67 -4.24
CA ARG A 147 15.82 22.36 -3.46
C ARG A 147 14.51 21.60 -3.58
N SER A 148 14.12 20.94 -2.53
CA SER A 148 12.87 20.17 -2.43
C SER A 148 11.87 20.90 -1.53
N ASP A 149 11.83 22.25 -1.61
CA ASP A 149 10.73 22.99 -1.02
C ASP A 149 9.44 22.76 -1.81
N PHE A 150 8.31 22.83 -1.12
CA PHE A 150 7.01 22.53 -1.76
C PHE A 150 6.61 23.54 -2.84
N CYS A 151 7.15 24.74 -2.85
CA CYS A 151 6.91 25.75 -3.91
C CYS A 151 7.61 25.34 -5.21
N ALA A 152 8.85 24.85 -5.12
CA ALA A 152 9.59 24.35 -6.28
C ALA A 152 8.90 23.13 -6.88
N ILE A 153 8.53 22.16 -6.02
CA ILE A 153 7.79 20.95 -6.45
C ILE A 153 6.44 21.32 -7.08
N ALA A 154 5.68 22.24 -6.48
CA ALA A 154 4.41 22.71 -7.03
C ALA A 154 4.59 23.33 -8.42
N SER A 155 5.66 24.11 -8.62
CA SER A 155 5.95 24.76 -9.89
C SER A 155 6.28 23.75 -11.00
N GLU A 156 6.91 22.64 -10.67
CA GLU A 156 7.13 21.52 -11.61
C GLU A 156 5.83 20.76 -11.88
N MET A 157 5.09 20.41 -10.83
CA MET A 157 3.84 19.67 -10.93
C MET A 157 2.77 20.40 -11.75
N ALA A 158 2.69 21.72 -11.64
CA ALA A 158 1.71 22.54 -12.37
C ALA A 158 1.90 22.52 -13.89
N ARG A 159 3.01 21.99 -14.40
CA ARG A 159 3.28 21.84 -15.85
C ARG A 159 2.77 20.52 -16.41
N GLU A 160 2.41 19.59 -15.55
CA GLU A 160 1.96 18.25 -15.92
C GLU A 160 0.43 18.16 -15.90
N SER A 161 -0.12 17.29 -16.71
CA SER A 161 -1.58 17.12 -16.80
C SER A 161 -2.13 15.98 -15.96
N ASN A 162 -1.37 14.92 -15.73
CA ASN A 162 -1.79 13.74 -14.95
C ASN A 162 -0.68 13.33 -13.99
N ILE A 163 -0.69 13.95 -12.82
CA ILE A 163 0.40 13.85 -11.85
C ILE A 163 -0.09 13.64 -10.44
N CYS A 164 0.69 12.90 -9.65
CA CYS A 164 0.45 12.72 -8.23
C CYS A 164 1.71 13.02 -7.42
N ALA A 165 1.54 13.70 -6.28
CA ALA A 165 2.56 13.74 -5.23
C ALA A 165 2.07 12.98 -4.00
N VAL A 166 2.91 12.07 -3.49
CA VAL A 166 2.65 11.33 -2.25
C VAL A 166 3.66 11.78 -1.20
N VAL A 167 3.16 12.38 -0.13
CA VAL A 167 3.97 12.91 0.98
C VAL A 167 3.67 12.19 2.28
N ASN A 168 4.60 12.27 3.25
CA ASN A 168 4.53 11.48 4.47
C ASN A 168 3.56 12.03 5.51
N LEU A 169 3.34 13.35 5.53
CA LEU A 169 2.57 14.03 6.56
C LEU A 169 1.40 14.82 5.96
N ARG A 170 0.29 14.87 6.69
CA ARG A 170 -0.89 15.66 6.28
C ARG A 170 -0.60 17.14 6.14
N ARG A 171 0.29 17.70 6.99
CA ARG A 171 0.72 19.10 6.86
C ARG A 171 1.47 19.34 5.56
N HIS A 172 2.38 18.45 5.15
CA HIS A 172 3.08 18.52 3.86
C HIS A 172 2.11 18.48 2.68
N ALA A 173 1.08 17.61 2.79
CA ALA A 173 0.05 17.53 1.76
C ALA A 173 -0.74 18.84 1.64
N ARG A 174 -1.10 19.48 2.75
CA ARG A 174 -1.79 20.77 2.75
C ARG A 174 -0.91 21.89 2.20
N GLU A 175 0.36 21.93 2.61
CA GLU A 175 1.32 22.95 2.16
C GLU A 175 1.54 22.87 0.63
N LEU A 176 1.82 21.67 0.12
CA LEU A 176 1.96 21.45 -1.31
C LEU A 176 0.65 21.75 -2.08
N PHE A 177 -0.50 21.37 -1.53
CA PHE A 177 -1.80 21.68 -2.11
C PHE A 177 -2.04 23.18 -2.22
N HIS A 178 -1.74 23.95 -1.17
CA HIS A 178 -1.87 25.40 -1.18
C HIS A 178 -0.91 26.05 -2.17
N ALA A 179 0.33 25.56 -2.27
CA ALA A 179 1.27 26.05 -3.27
C ALA A 179 0.75 25.81 -4.70
N LEU A 180 0.19 24.63 -4.99
CA LEU A 180 -0.41 24.29 -6.27
C LEU A 180 -1.68 25.12 -6.57
N ALA A 181 -2.51 25.39 -5.58
CA ALA A 181 -3.74 26.16 -5.75
C ALA A 181 -3.50 27.57 -6.31
N ASN A 182 -2.31 28.15 -6.08
CA ASN A 182 -1.91 29.45 -6.62
C ASN A 182 -1.39 29.36 -8.07
N LEU A 183 -1.07 28.17 -8.57
CA LEU A 183 -0.45 27.94 -9.87
C LEU A 183 -1.39 27.30 -10.88
N VAL A 184 -2.31 26.46 -10.41
CA VAL A 184 -3.23 25.70 -11.25
C VAL A 184 -4.44 26.54 -11.61
N ARG A 185 -4.66 26.76 -12.91
CA ARG A 185 -5.78 27.59 -13.40
C ARG A 185 -7.15 26.94 -13.21
N ASP A 186 -7.25 25.64 -13.47
CA ASP A 186 -8.48 24.84 -13.24
C ASP A 186 -8.46 24.28 -11.82
N SER A 187 -9.11 24.96 -10.88
CA SER A 187 -9.23 24.48 -9.50
C SER A 187 -9.92 23.12 -9.39
N GLY A 188 -10.76 22.74 -10.37
CA GLY A 188 -11.40 21.44 -10.43
C GLY A 188 -10.44 20.30 -10.79
N ALA A 189 -9.23 20.60 -11.31
CA ALA A 189 -8.21 19.63 -11.62
C ALA A 189 -7.32 19.25 -10.42
N LEU A 190 -7.40 20.00 -9.32
CA LEU A 190 -6.53 19.85 -8.15
C LEU A 190 -7.26 19.10 -7.03
N PHE A 191 -6.68 17.98 -6.57
CA PHE A 191 -7.27 17.11 -5.57
C PHE A 191 -6.34 16.90 -4.37
N LEU A 192 -6.94 16.91 -3.17
CA LEU A 192 -6.27 16.52 -1.93
C LEU A 192 -6.84 15.21 -1.42
N LEU A 193 -6.01 14.18 -1.28
CA LEU A 193 -6.41 12.84 -0.83
C LEU A 193 -5.62 12.46 0.43
N THR A 194 -6.22 12.70 1.59
CA THR A 194 -5.64 12.41 2.90
C THR A 194 -6.64 11.72 3.83
N THR A 195 -6.17 11.27 4.97
CA THR A 195 -7.02 10.70 6.03
C THR A 195 -7.87 11.76 6.76
N ASP A 196 -7.70 13.05 6.48
CA ASP A 196 -8.56 14.10 6.99
C ASP A 196 -9.96 14.07 6.34
N LEU A 197 -10.05 13.48 5.14
CA LEU A 197 -11.32 13.26 4.47
C LEU A 197 -12.09 12.11 5.12
N CYS A 198 -13.38 12.30 5.40
CA CYS A 198 -14.23 11.19 5.80
C CYS A 198 -14.33 10.15 4.66
N PRO A 199 -14.63 8.88 4.97
CA PRO A 199 -14.64 7.81 3.96
C PRO A 199 -15.55 8.09 2.75
N ALA A 200 -16.72 8.68 2.96
CA ALA A 200 -17.65 9.02 1.89
C ALA A 200 -17.06 10.06 0.93
N HIS A 201 -16.54 11.16 1.47
CA HIS A 201 -15.91 12.21 0.68
C HIS A 201 -14.66 11.68 -0.07
N ARG A 202 -13.85 10.84 0.57
CA ARG A 202 -12.70 10.20 -0.09
C ARG A 202 -13.12 9.38 -1.30
N LEU A 203 -14.22 8.63 -1.21
CA LEU A 203 -14.76 7.88 -2.34
C LEU A 203 -15.21 8.79 -3.48
N GLU A 204 -15.83 9.93 -3.18
CA GLU A 204 -16.23 10.93 -4.17
C GLU A 204 -15.02 11.51 -4.89
N VAL A 205 -13.99 11.94 -4.15
CA VAL A 205 -12.73 12.44 -4.72
C VAL A 205 -12.09 11.39 -5.63
N VAL A 206 -12.00 10.14 -5.19
CA VAL A 206 -11.43 9.05 -6.01
C VAL A 206 -12.26 8.79 -7.27
N ARG A 207 -13.61 8.87 -7.19
CA ARG A 207 -14.47 8.73 -8.37
C ARG A 207 -14.23 9.85 -9.38
N GLU A 208 -14.10 11.08 -8.90
CA GLU A 208 -13.84 12.22 -9.78
C GLU A 208 -12.45 12.15 -10.43
N ILE A 209 -11.42 11.80 -9.68
CA ILE A 209 -10.08 11.54 -10.23
C ILE A 209 -10.17 10.49 -11.35
N LYS A 210 -10.84 9.35 -11.10
CA LYS A 210 -11.04 8.30 -12.12
C LYS A 210 -11.82 8.78 -13.34
N ARG A 211 -12.81 9.63 -13.14
CA ARG A 211 -13.57 10.23 -14.25
C ARG A 211 -12.65 11.05 -15.14
N ARG A 212 -11.89 11.98 -14.53
CA ARG A 212 -10.95 12.85 -15.26
C ARG A 212 -9.88 12.05 -16.00
N GLN A 213 -9.27 11.05 -15.34
CA GLN A 213 -8.26 10.19 -15.98
C GLN A 213 -8.83 9.41 -17.17
N ARG A 214 -10.09 8.98 -17.13
CA ARG A 214 -10.76 8.32 -18.28
C ARG A 214 -11.03 9.27 -19.44
N LEU A 215 -11.32 10.53 -19.14
CA LEU A 215 -11.59 11.56 -20.14
C LEU A 215 -10.34 12.30 -20.61
N HIS A 216 -9.16 11.91 -20.10
CA HIS A 216 -7.88 12.59 -20.36
C HIS A 216 -7.90 14.09 -19.98
N GLU A 217 -8.72 14.45 -18.99
CA GLU A 217 -8.75 15.78 -18.40
C GLU A 217 -7.59 15.97 -17.42
N PRO A 218 -7.09 17.20 -17.22
CA PRO A 218 -6.06 17.50 -16.23
C PRO A 218 -6.43 16.99 -14.83
N CYS A 219 -5.48 16.34 -14.17
CA CYS A 219 -5.67 15.73 -12.87
C CYS A 219 -4.38 15.82 -12.04
N ILE A 220 -4.33 16.73 -11.09
CA ILE A 220 -3.20 16.96 -10.19
C ILE A 220 -3.61 16.52 -8.79
N VAL A 221 -2.95 15.51 -8.25
CA VAL A 221 -3.31 14.91 -6.98
C VAL A 221 -2.19 15.12 -5.96
N VAL A 222 -2.54 15.62 -4.79
CA VAL A 222 -1.66 15.61 -3.62
C VAL A 222 -2.24 14.62 -2.61
N ALA A 223 -1.45 13.63 -2.19
CA ALA A 223 -1.92 12.57 -1.33
C ALA A 223 -0.95 12.27 -0.19
N THR A 224 -1.45 11.61 0.83
CA THR A 224 -0.63 10.86 1.79
C THR A 224 -0.65 9.36 1.44
N GLN A 225 -0.09 8.51 2.30
CA GLN A 225 -0.02 7.05 2.07
C GLN A 225 -1.38 6.37 1.78
N CYS A 226 -2.50 7.05 1.99
CA CYS A 226 -3.83 6.51 1.70
C CYS A 226 -4.09 6.18 0.22
N ILE A 227 -3.20 6.61 -0.70
CA ILE A 227 -3.26 6.28 -2.12
C ILE A 227 -2.51 4.98 -2.45
N GLU A 228 -1.60 4.54 -1.58
CA GLU A 228 -0.71 3.40 -1.82
C GLU A 228 -1.49 2.09 -1.83
N ALA A 229 -2.51 1.92 -0.99
CA ALA A 229 -3.32 0.71 -0.89
C ALA A 229 -4.80 0.95 -1.26
N GLY A 230 -5.41 -0.02 -1.93
CA GLY A 230 -6.86 -0.06 -2.17
C GLY A 230 -7.42 0.92 -3.19
N VAL A 231 -6.59 1.76 -3.82
CA VAL A 231 -7.03 2.75 -4.80
C VAL A 231 -6.42 2.44 -6.16
N ASP A 232 -7.27 2.25 -7.17
CA ASP A 232 -6.84 1.98 -8.54
C ASP A 232 -6.81 3.29 -9.34
N LEU A 233 -5.66 3.98 -9.31
CA LEU A 233 -5.37 5.21 -10.03
C LEU A 233 -4.09 5.02 -10.84
N ASP A 234 -3.95 5.81 -11.92
CA ASP A 234 -2.84 5.72 -12.86
C ASP A 234 -2.35 7.12 -13.26
N PHE A 235 -1.09 7.41 -12.95
CA PHE A 235 -0.48 8.71 -13.19
C PHE A 235 0.70 8.58 -14.17
N ASP A 236 0.92 9.62 -14.95
CA ASP A 236 2.03 9.69 -15.91
C ASP A 236 3.34 10.05 -15.19
N VAL A 237 3.24 10.93 -14.20
CA VAL A 237 4.34 11.37 -13.35
C VAL A 237 3.94 11.23 -11.89
N LEU A 238 4.87 10.76 -11.03
CA LEU A 238 4.64 10.64 -9.61
C LEU A 238 5.82 11.20 -8.83
N TYR A 239 5.53 12.11 -7.91
CA TYR A 239 6.47 12.58 -6.90
C TYR A 239 6.26 11.83 -5.60
N ARG A 240 7.33 11.30 -4.99
CA ARG A 240 7.27 10.60 -3.71
C ARG A 240 8.26 11.21 -2.73
N ALA A 241 7.77 11.73 -1.62
CA ALA A 241 8.65 12.11 -0.54
C ALA A 241 9.42 10.89 -0.03
N LEU A 242 10.70 11.04 0.32
CA LEU A 242 11.55 9.97 0.82
C LEU A 242 10.84 9.18 1.92
N ALA A 243 10.87 7.87 1.80
CA ALA A 243 10.09 6.93 2.60
C ALA A 243 10.79 5.57 2.67
N PRO A 244 10.33 4.63 3.48
CA PRO A 244 10.76 3.23 3.37
C PRO A 244 10.59 2.70 1.94
N LEU A 245 11.48 1.79 1.53
CA LEU A 245 11.54 1.29 0.15
C LEU A 245 10.20 0.72 -0.31
N GLU A 246 9.51 0.00 0.54
CA GLU A 246 8.19 -0.59 0.25
C GLU A 246 7.15 0.49 -0.12
N ALA A 247 7.14 1.60 0.62
CA ALA A 247 6.23 2.71 0.37
C ALA A 247 6.56 3.43 -0.95
N ILE A 248 7.86 3.53 -1.29
CA ILE A 248 8.29 4.08 -2.59
C ILE A 248 7.83 3.16 -3.72
N ILE A 249 8.01 1.85 -3.60
CA ILE A 249 7.61 0.86 -4.61
C ILE A 249 6.08 0.84 -4.78
N GLN A 250 5.31 0.89 -3.69
CA GLN A 250 3.85 0.93 -3.74
C GLN A 250 3.35 2.20 -4.43
N ALA A 251 3.95 3.37 -4.12
CA ALA A 251 3.64 4.61 -4.80
C ALA A 251 4.02 4.55 -6.29
N ALA A 252 5.22 4.07 -6.62
CA ALA A 252 5.67 3.86 -8.00
C ALA A 252 4.74 2.92 -8.78
N GLY A 253 4.11 1.97 -8.09
CA GLY A 253 3.08 1.10 -8.64
C GLY A 253 1.82 1.83 -9.14
N ARG A 254 1.64 3.10 -8.81
CA ARG A 254 0.57 3.99 -9.31
C ARG A 254 0.99 4.84 -10.50
N CYS A 255 2.26 4.76 -10.92
CA CYS A 255 2.79 5.45 -12.08
C CYS A 255 2.83 4.51 -13.27
N ASN A 256 2.29 4.96 -14.42
CA ASN A 256 2.19 4.21 -15.67
C ASN A 256 1.66 2.77 -15.45
N ARG A 257 0.66 2.65 -14.58
CA ARG A 257 0.09 1.36 -14.17
C ARG A 257 -0.48 0.57 -15.34
N ASN A 258 -1.15 1.27 -16.24
CA ASN A 258 -1.78 0.70 -17.42
C ASN A 258 -0.88 0.75 -18.67
N ARG A 259 0.40 1.07 -18.52
CA ARG A 259 1.39 1.12 -19.60
C ARG A 259 0.94 2.02 -20.78
N ARG A 260 0.40 3.21 -20.46
CA ARG A 260 -0.03 4.18 -21.47
C ARG A 260 1.14 4.84 -22.18
N GLN A 261 2.31 4.83 -21.57
CA GLN A 261 3.58 5.33 -22.09
C GLN A 261 4.68 4.28 -21.89
N THR A 262 5.78 4.43 -22.60
CA THR A 262 6.94 3.50 -22.51
C THR A 262 7.44 3.41 -21.08
N PHE A 263 7.65 4.57 -20.43
CA PHE A 263 8.04 4.67 -19.03
C PHE A 263 7.33 5.85 -18.37
N GLY A 264 6.76 5.64 -17.20
CA GLY A 264 6.34 6.69 -16.31
C GLY A 264 7.52 7.25 -15.53
N LYS A 265 7.43 8.49 -15.08
CA LYS A 265 8.47 9.16 -14.30
C LYS A 265 8.10 9.15 -12.82
N VAL A 266 8.99 8.63 -11.98
CA VAL A 266 8.87 8.69 -10.52
C VAL A 266 10.02 9.54 -9.99
N VAL A 267 9.70 10.60 -9.25
CA VAL A 267 10.70 11.46 -8.60
C VAL A 267 10.65 11.23 -7.11
N VAL A 268 11.72 10.69 -6.55
CA VAL A 268 11.88 10.57 -5.09
C VAL A 268 12.64 11.77 -4.58
N PHE A 269 12.04 12.51 -3.66
CA PHE A 269 12.62 13.75 -3.12
C PHE A 269 12.62 13.78 -1.59
N GLU A 270 13.56 14.49 -1.01
CA GLU A 270 13.65 14.72 0.42
C GLU A 270 12.96 16.05 0.75
N PRO A 271 11.81 16.07 1.47
CA PRO A 271 11.14 17.31 1.80
C PRO A 271 11.98 18.13 2.78
N LEU A 272 12.15 19.42 2.48
CA LEU A 272 12.75 20.38 3.40
C LEU A 272 11.73 20.70 4.50
N ASP A 273 11.97 20.20 5.70
CA ASP A 273 11.18 20.54 6.89
C ASP A 273 12.11 20.59 8.11
N GLU A 274 12.19 21.73 8.74
CA GLU A 274 12.98 21.95 9.97
C GLU A 274 12.40 21.23 11.20
N ARG A 275 11.16 20.75 11.07
CA ARG A 275 10.47 19.99 12.11
C ARG A 275 10.66 18.49 11.88
N ARG A 276 9.65 17.71 12.21
CA ARG A 276 9.61 16.27 11.95
C ARG A 276 9.11 16.00 10.53
N ALA A 277 9.95 15.42 9.68
CA ALA A 277 9.58 15.09 8.28
C ALA A 277 8.84 13.75 8.13
N TYR A 278 8.83 12.89 9.16
CA TYR A 278 8.32 11.52 9.13
C TYR A 278 7.25 11.26 10.20
N PRO A 279 6.34 10.30 9.99
CA PRO A 279 5.27 9.98 10.94
C PRO A 279 5.76 9.39 12.26
N GLY A 280 6.89 8.71 12.27
CA GLY A 280 7.46 8.03 13.44
C GLY A 280 8.92 7.68 13.25
N ASP A 281 9.62 7.38 14.35
CA ASP A 281 11.07 7.13 14.35
C ASP A 281 11.46 5.85 13.62
N SER A 282 10.62 4.81 13.69
CA SER A 282 10.82 3.57 12.90
C SER A 282 10.68 3.82 11.40
N TYR A 283 9.71 4.64 11.02
CA TYR A 283 9.51 5.02 9.61
C TYR A 283 10.69 5.86 9.10
N GLU A 284 11.19 6.80 9.89
CA GLU A 284 12.34 7.62 9.58
C GLU A 284 13.60 6.77 9.41
N ARG A 285 13.88 5.87 10.37
CA ARG A 285 15.02 4.93 10.26
C ARG A 285 14.96 4.09 8.99
N ALA A 286 13.80 3.54 8.66
CA ALA A 286 13.63 2.77 7.43
C ALA A 286 13.79 3.62 6.17
N ALA A 287 13.36 4.89 6.18
CA ALA A 287 13.57 5.82 5.09
C ALA A 287 15.05 6.20 4.93
N MET A 288 15.80 6.35 6.05
CA MET A 288 17.23 6.66 6.00
C MET A 288 18.10 5.51 5.48
N ILE A 289 17.64 4.25 5.59
CA ILE A 289 18.32 3.10 4.97
C ILE A 289 18.26 3.19 3.42
N VAL A 290 17.23 3.85 2.89
CA VAL A 290 17.06 4.02 1.43
C VAL A 290 17.96 5.15 0.89
N LYS A 291 18.30 6.11 1.73
CA LYS A 291 19.19 7.23 1.40
C LYS A 291 20.64 6.80 1.36
#